data_11efd39ae8960dd21b931cd9120bd42b
#
_entry.id   11efd39ae8960dd21b931cd9120bd42b
#
_cell.length_a   1.000
_cell.length_b   1.000
_cell.length_c   1.000
_cell.angle_alpha   90.00
_cell.angle_beta   90.00
_cell.angle_gamma   90.00
#
_symmetry.space_group_name_H-M   'P 1'
#
loop_
_entity.id
_entity.type
_entity.pdbx_description
1 polymer ?
#
loop_
_entity_poly.entity_id
_entity_poly.type
_entity_poly.pdbx_seq_one_letter_code
_entity_poly.pdbx_strand_id
1 'polypeptide(L)'
;MNGMEHTWAPIGIDQVARRFAAIDVDWWVAGGLAIDLFLGFESRCHADIDLEMFRRDREALFDAFEGWELFTVAQGALTRWNPGETIEDPVFGIWGRPSPDAAWGVEVMLADGDGDTWRFRRDNKISLAREKLTHTTPNGIRYCTPEVQLLYKSKQARPKDDVDLAHCLHRMTTDQLLWLANAVARTSAARPWIGVLEASMKPQHE
;
A
#
# COMPACT_ATOMS: atom_id res chain seq x y z
N MET A 1 12.25 -22.56 -14.01
CA MET A 1 11.13 -22.72 -13.04
C MET A 1 9.98 -21.93 -13.61
N ASN A 2 8.93 -22.63 -14.07
CA ASN A 2 7.73 -21.98 -14.61
C ASN A 2 7.05 -21.23 -13.46
N GLY A 3 7.07 -19.90 -13.49
CA GLY A 3 6.21 -19.11 -12.62
C GLY A 3 4.77 -19.46 -12.97
N MET A 4 4.02 -20.00 -12.02
CA MET A 4 2.57 -20.12 -12.18
C MET A 4 2.03 -18.71 -12.39
N GLU A 5 1.48 -18.44 -13.57
CA GLU A 5 0.72 -17.21 -13.79
C GLU A 5 -0.51 -17.27 -12.89
N HIS A 6 -0.53 -16.43 -11.87
CA HIS A 6 -1.67 -16.28 -11.00
C HIS A 6 -2.73 -15.43 -11.69
N THR A 7 -3.90 -16.01 -11.91
CA THR A 7 -5.04 -15.27 -12.46
C THR A 7 -5.63 -14.35 -11.39
N TRP A 8 -5.77 -13.07 -11.74
CA TRP A 8 -6.36 -12.04 -10.88
C TRP A 8 -7.72 -11.60 -11.41
N ALA A 9 -8.69 -11.46 -10.51
CA ALA A 9 -9.98 -10.82 -10.73
C ALA A 9 -10.31 -10.00 -9.47
N PRO A 10 -9.66 -8.82 -9.30
CA PRO A 10 -9.76 -8.06 -8.06
C PRO A 10 -11.21 -7.62 -7.81
N ILE A 11 -11.62 -7.71 -6.56
CA ILE A 11 -12.92 -7.16 -6.13
C ILE A 11 -12.84 -5.63 -6.10
N GLY A 12 -13.97 -4.97 -6.36
CA GLY A 12 -14.02 -3.51 -6.31
C GLY A 12 -13.90 -2.94 -4.89
N ILE A 13 -13.41 -1.69 -4.80
CA ILE A 13 -13.22 -1.00 -3.51
C ILE A 13 -14.49 -0.94 -2.67
N ASP A 14 -15.66 -0.75 -3.29
CA ASP A 14 -16.94 -0.75 -2.58
C ASP A 14 -17.27 -2.11 -1.96
N GLN A 15 -16.85 -3.21 -2.58
CA GLN A 15 -16.99 -4.54 -2.01
C GLN A 15 -16.08 -4.72 -0.81
N VAL A 16 -14.84 -4.24 -0.89
CA VAL A 16 -13.90 -4.22 0.24
C VAL A 16 -14.49 -3.42 1.39
N ALA A 17 -14.95 -2.20 1.15
CA ALA A 17 -15.54 -1.34 2.17
C ALA A 17 -16.73 -2.00 2.89
N ARG A 18 -17.61 -2.68 2.13
CA ARG A 18 -18.72 -3.44 2.74
C ARG A 18 -18.26 -4.60 3.62
N ARG A 19 -17.19 -5.30 3.24
CA ARG A 19 -16.63 -6.41 4.03
C ARG A 19 -16.07 -5.95 5.37
N PHE A 20 -15.47 -4.78 5.39
CA PHE A 20 -14.90 -4.20 6.62
C PHE A 20 -15.88 -3.33 7.42
N ALA A 21 -17.12 -3.10 6.93
CA ALA A 21 -18.04 -2.13 7.52
C ALA A 21 -18.41 -2.41 8.98
N ALA A 22 -18.40 -3.68 9.43
CA ALA A 22 -18.71 -4.10 10.78
C ALA A 22 -17.46 -4.45 11.62
N ILE A 23 -16.27 -4.23 11.08
CA ILE A 23 -15.00 -4.67 11.68
C ILE A 23 -14.23 -3.42 12.11
N ASP A 24 -13.96 -3.30 13.40
CA ASP A 24 -13.26 -2.14 13.97
C ASP A 24 -11.74 -2.31 13.87
N VAL A 25 -11.22 -2.20 12.65
CA VAL A 25 -9.78 -2.21 12.37
C VAL A 25 -9.41 -1.13 11.36
N ASP A 26 -8.17 -0.66 11.44
CA ASP A 26 -7.63 0.24 10.44
C ASP A 26 -7.18 -0.53 9.20
N TRP A 27 -7.83 -0.26 8.10
CA TRP A 27 -7.40 -0.68 6.78
C TRP A 27 -7.45 0.51 5.80
N TRP A 28 -6.69 0.45 4.74
CA TRP A 28 -6.66 1.49 3.73
C TRP A 28 -6.25 0.94 2.35
N VAL A 29 -6.63 1.68 1.32
CA VAL A 29 -6.18 1.44 -0.05
C VAL A 29 -4.72 1.83 -0.17
N ALA A 30 -3.94 0.99 -0.84
CA ALA A 30 -2.53 1.18 -1.14
C ALA A 30 -2.28 1.16 -2.66
N GLY A 31 -1.03 1.02 -3.07
CA GLY A 31 -0.67 0.82 -4.46
C GLY A 31 -0.94 2.01 -5.38
N GLY A 32 -1.25 1.69 -6.62
CA GLY A 32 -1.56 2.70 -7.64
C GLY A 32 -2.90 3.37 -7.42
N LEU A 33 -3.88 2.63 -6.93
CA LEU A 33 -5.20 3.17 -6.65
C LEU A 33 -5.17 4.23 -5.54
N ALA A 34 -4.28 4.11 -4.55
CA ALA A 34 -4.10 5.15 -3.53
C ALA A 34 -3.60 6.47 -4.15
N ILE A 35 -2.73 6.40 -5.17
CA ILE A 35 -2.28 7.58 -5.91
C ILE A 35 -3.45 8.22 -6.65
N ASP A 36 -4.29 7.45 -7.34
CA ASP A 36 -5.46 7.97 -8.04
C ASP A 36 -6.48 8.62 -7.09
N LEU A 37 -6.71 8.01 -5.93
CA LEU A 37 -7.57 8.59 -4.89
C LEU A 37 -7.02 9.92 -4.36
N PHE A 38 -5.70 10.04 -4.21
CA PHE A 38 -5.04 11.30 -3.84
C PHE A 38 -5.17 12.35 -4.95
N LEU A 39 -5.02 11.94 -6.21
CA LEU A 39 -5.15 12.82 -7.37
C LEU A 39 -6.60 13.22 -7.66
N GLY A 40 -7.57 12.41 -7.23
CA GLY A 40 -8.99 12.62 -7.52
C GLY A 40 -9.39 12.27 -8.94
N PHE A 41 -8.55 11.55 -9.67
CA PHE A 41 -8.84 11.02 -11.01
C PHE A 41 -8.04 9.74 -11.28
N GLU A 42 -8.51 8.91 -12.20
CA GLU A 42 -7.80 7.72 -12.65
C GLU A 42 -6.65 8.13 -13.58
N SER A 43 -5.42 7.98 -13.07
CA SER A 43 -4.19 8.33 -13.81
C SER A 43 -3.80 7.24 -14.81
N ARG A 44 -4.20 6.00 -14.57
CA ARG A 44 -3.94 4.81 -15.39
C ARG A 44 -4.81 3.64 -14.95
N CYS A 45 -4.96 2.63 -15.81
CA CYS A 45 -5.61 1.38 -15.43
C CYS A 45 -4.81 0.62 -14.35
N HIS A 46 -5.52 0.02 -13.40
CA HIS A 46 -4.96 -0.85 -12.36
C HIS A 46 -5.42 -2.30 -12.58
N ALA A 47 -4.48 -3.24 -12.53
CA ALA A 47 -4.75 -4.66 -12.70
C ALA A 47 -5.13 -5.37 -11.39
N ASP A 48 -4.87 -4.72 -10.27
CA ASP A 48 -5.00 -5.24 -8.91
C ASP A 48 -5.56 -4.17 -7.97
N ILE A 49 -6.01 -4.60 -6.82
CA ILE A 49 -6.33 -3.73 -5.69
C ILE A 49 -5.39 -4.11 -4.54
N ASP A 50 -4.53 -3.18 -4.20
CA ASP A 50 -3.66 -3.29 -3.04
C ASP A 50 -4.37 -2.70 -1.82
N LEU A 51 -4.53 -3.50 -0.78
CA LEU A 51 -4.96 -3.04 0.54
C LEU A 51 -3.79 -3.10 1.51
N GLU A 52 -3.87 -2.33 2.56
CA GLU A 52 -2.89 -2.38 3.64
C GLU A 52 -3.62 -2.25 4.99
N MET A 53 -3.12 -2.96 6.00
CA MET A 53 -3.57 -2.88 7.38
C MET A 53 -2.40 -3.13 8.33
N PHE A 54 -2.53 -2.78 9.60
CA PHE A 54 -1.49 -3.13 10.55
C PHE A 54 -1.42 -4.64 10.79
N ARG A 55 -0.20 -5.17 10.86
CA ARG A 55 0.07 -6.60 11.11
C ARG A 55 -0.65 -7.14 12.36
N ARG A 56 -0.79 -6.32 13.40
CA ARG A 56 -1.46 -6.71 14.64
C ARG A 56 -2.94 -7.05 14.45
N ASP A 57 -3.58 -6.44 13.44
CA ASP A 57 -5.02 -6.54 13.18
C ASP A 57 -5.34 -7.60 12.11
N ARG A 58 -4.35 -8.35 11.63
CA ARG A 58 -4.46 -9.28 10.50
C ARG A 58 -5.54 -10.36 10.64
N GLU A 59 -5.79 -10.82 11.87
CA GLU A 59 -6.82 -11.85 12.14
C GLU A 59 -8.22 -11.40 11.69
N ALA A 60 -8.49 -10.09 11.67
CA ALA A 60 -9.74 -9.52 11.17
C ALA A 60 -10.00 -9.83 9.67
N LEU A 61 -8.98 -10.27 8.94
CA LEU A 61 -9.15 -10.72 7.55
C LEU A 61 -10.03 -11.96 7.44
N PHE A 62 -10.06 -12.82 8.45
CA PHE A 62 -10.94 -13.99 8.43
C PHE A 62 -12.41 -13.59 8.54
N ASP A 63 -12.73 -12.54 9.29
CA ASP A 63 -14.07 -12.00 9.38
C ASP A 63 -14.44 -11.22 8.11
N ALA A 64 -13.52 -10.35 7.63
CA ALA A 64 -13.75 -9.56 6.42
C ALA A 64 -13.93 -10.43 5.16
N PHE A 65 -13.21 -11.52 5.09
CA PHE A 65 -13.23 -12.46 3.97
C PHE A 65 -13.77 -13.83 4.37
N GLU A 66 -14.84 -13.84 5.17
CA GLU A 66 -15.51 -15.08 5.58
C GLU A 66 -15.81 -15.96 4.36
N GLY A 67 -15.45 -17.25 4.46
CA GLY A 67 -15.60 -18.23 3.41
C GLY A 67 -14.53 -18.19 2.32
N TRP A 68 -13.59 -17.24 2.35
CA TRP A 68 -12.47 -17.18 1.42
C TRP A 68 -11.28 -18.01 1.90
N GLU A 69 -10.42 -18.37 0.96
CA GLU A 69 -9.11 -18.92 1.26
C GLU A 69 -8.10 -17.79 1.34
N LEU A 70 -7.37 -17.73 2.46
CA LEU A 70 -6.28 -16.76 2.67
C LEU A 70 -4.93 -17.47 2.62
N PHE A 71 -3.94 -16.83 1.99
CA PHE A 71 -2.59 -17.35 1.83
C PHE A 71 -1.57 -16.27 2.17
N THR A 72 -0.57 -16.62 2.94
CA THR A 72 0.62 -15.79 3.10
C THR A 72 1.50 -15.87 1.87
N VAL A 73 2.13 -14.74 1.51
CA VAL A 73 3.04 -14.63 0.39
C VAL A 73 4.44 -14.32 0.89
N ALA A 74 5.38 -15.24 0.69
CA ALA A 74 6.77 -15.07 1.05
C ALA A 74 7.69 -15.60 -0.05
N GLN A 75 8.61 -14.78 -0.55
CA GLN A 75 9.61 -15.18 -1.55
C GLN A 75 9.02 -15.89 -2.78
N GLY A 76 7.82 -15.50 -3.19
CA GLY A 76 7.12 -16.10 -4.32
C GLY A 76 6.40 -17.42 -4.00
N ALA A 77 6.42 -17.88 -2.76
CA ALA A 77 5.66 -19.04 -2.29
C ALA A 77 4.35 -18.59 -1.63
N LEU A 78 3.29 -19.36 -1.90
CA LEU A 78 1.97 -19.21 -1.27
C LEU A 78 1.79 -20.33 -0.25
N THR A 79 1.49 -19.96 0.98
CA THR A 79 1.18 -20.92 2.05
C THR A 79 -0.22 -20.61 2.59
N ARG A 80 -1.08 -21.63 2.64
CA ARG A 80 -2.42 -21.48 3.24
C ARG A 80 -2.27 -20.95 4.66
N TRP A 81 -3.04 -19.93 4.99
CA TRP A 81 -3.07 -19.35 6.33
C TRP A 81 -4.45 -19.61 6.96
N ASN A 82 -4.45 -20.16 8.17
CA ASN A 82 -5.66 -20.50 8.90
C ASN A 82 -5.77 -19.65 10.18
N PRO A 83 -7.00 -19.47 10.72
CA PRO A 83 -7.21 -18.74 11.96
C PRO A 83 -6.32 -19.22 13.10
N GLY A 84 -5.69 -18.28 13.82
CA GLY A 84 -4.82 -18.58 14.95
C GLY A 84 -3.40 -19.02 14.58
N GLU A 85 -3.06 -19.17 13.29
CA GLU A 85 -1.69 -19.45 12.88
C GLU A 85 -0.84 -18.17 12.90
N THR A 86 0.35 -18.27 13.48
CA THR A 86 1.29 -17.16 13.54
C THR A 86 1.86 -16.87 12.15
N ILE A 87 1.91 -15.59 11.77
CA ILE A 87 2.62 -15.13 10.59
C ILE A 87 3.98 -14.56 11.02
N GLU A 88 5.02 -15.28 10.67
CA GLU A 88 6.41 -14.90 10.95
C GLU A 88 6.98 -13.97 9.86
N ASP A 89 8.00 -13.17 10.23
CA ASP A 89 8.80 -12.47 9.24
C ASP A 89 9.57 -13.46 8.35
N PRO A 90 9.73 -13.20 7.05
CA PRO A 90 9.49 -11.94 6.33
C PRO A 90 8.17 -11.90 5.52
N VAL A 91 7.07 -12.40 6.06
CA VAL A 91 5.78 -12.36 5.37
C VAL A 91 5.16 -10.96 5.52
N PHE A 92 4.87 -10.32 4.38
CA PHE A 92 4.26 -8.98 4.34
C PHE A 92 3.01 -8.90 3.47
N GLY A 93 2.61 -9.99 2.83
CA GLY A 93 1.45 -10.03 1.94
C GLY A 93 0.54 -11.20 2.27
N ILE A 94 -0.75 -10.97 2.15
CA ILE A 94 -1.80 -11.99 2.24
C ILE A 94 -2.65 -11.86 0.99
N TRP A 95 -2.82 -12.97 0.27
CA TRP A 95 -3.71 -13.06 -0.88
C TRP A 95 -4.97 -13.81 -0.51
N GLY A 96 -6.11 -13.34 -1.03
CA GLY A 96 -7.41 -13.95 -0.80
C GLY A 96 -8.14 -14.30 -2.08
N ARG A 97 -8.84 -15.45 -2.07
CA ARG A 97 -9.73 -15.89 -3.14
C ARG A 97 -10.97 -16.59 -2.60
N PRO A 98 -12.12 -16.51 -3.31
CA PRO A 98 -13.37 -17.09 -2.82
C PRO A 98 -13.38 -18.63 -2.74
N SER A 99 -12.60 -19.32 -3.59
CA SER A 99 -12.55 -20.79 -3.65
C SER A 99 -11.24 -21.26 -4.30
N PRO A 100 -10.87 -22.55 -4.21
CA PRO A 100 -9.64 -23.09 -4.80
C PRO A 100 -9.47 -22.83 -6.30
N ASP A 101 -10.55 -22.81 -7.04
CA ASP A 101 -10.54 -22.64 -8.50
C ASP A 101 -10.78 -21.19 -8.93
N ALA A 102 -11.00 -20.27 -7.98
CA ALA A 102 -11.24 -18.88 -8.27
C ALA A 102 -9.93 -18.11 -8.46
N ALA A 103 -10.00 -17.06 -9.27
CA ALA A 103 -8.93 -16.07 -9.37
C ALA A 103 -8.70 -15.34 -8.03
N TRP A 104 -7.50 -14.80 -7.83
CA TRP A 104 -7.17 -13.96 -6.67
C TRP A 104 -7.97 -12.68 -6.72
N GLY A 105 -8.65 -12.36 -5.63
CA GLY A 105 -9.57 -11.23 -5.54
C GLY A 105 -9.03 -10.05 -4.75
N VAL A 106 -8.04 -10.28 -3.88
CA VAL A 106 -7.46 -9.24 -3.03
C VAL A 106 -6.02 -9.55 -2.65
N GLU A 107 -5.20 -8.50 -2.56
CA GLU A 107 -3.91 -8.51 -1.88
C GLU A 107 -3.97 -7.54 -0.70
N VAL A 108 -3.57 -8.02 0.47
CA VAL A 108 -3.48 -7.22 1.69
C VAL A 108 -2.04 -7.21 2.18
N MET A 109 -1.44 -6.03 2.19
CA MET A 109 -0.10 -5.83 2.73
C MET A 109 -0.18 -5.59 4.24
N LEU A 110 0.78 -6.16 4.98
CA LEU A 110 0.88 -5.99 6.43
C LEU A 110 1.87 -4.87 6.74
N ALA A 111 1.34 -3.77 7.27
CA ALA A 111 2.13 -2.64 7.74
C ALA A 111 2.68 -2.91 9.14
N ASP A 112 3.91 -2.47 9.37
CA ASP A 112 4.52 -2.51 10.68
C ASP A 112 4.29 -1.18 11.43
N GLY A 113 4.16 -1.27 12.75
CA GLY A 113 3.99 -0.09 13.60
C GLY A 113 3.70 -0.47 15.04
N ASP A 114 3.95 0.48 15.92
CA ASP A 114 3.66 0.39 17.35
C ASP A 114 2.78 1.58 17.77
N GLY A 115 1.72 1.32 18.53
CA GLY A 115 0.80 2.36 19.02
C GLY A 115 0.34 3.29 17.90
N ASP A 116 0.75 4.56 17.99
CA ASP A 116 0.38 5.63 17.07
C ASP A 116 1.45 5.91 15.99
N THR A 117 2.37 4.98 15.76
CA THR A 117 3.47 5.17 14.82
C THR A 117 3.51 4.04 13.78
N TRP A 118 3.42 4.43 12.50
CA TRP A 118 3.76 3.55 11.38
C TRP A 118 5.28 3.52 11.15
N ARG A 119 5.84 2.36 10.81
CA ARG A 119 7.25 2.17 10.51
C ARG A 119 7.44 1.57 9.13
N PHE A 120 8.42 2.10 8.41
CA PHE A 120 8.76 1.55 7.11
C PHE A 120 9.51 0.23 7.27
N ARG A 121 8.94 -0.87 6.77
CA ARG A 121 9.47 -2.23 6.95
C ARG A 121 10.90 -2.45 6.46
N ARG A 122 11.43 -1.58 5.57
CA ARG A 122 12.79 -1.71 5.01
C ARG A 122 13.84 -0.88 5.74
N ASP A 123 13.43 0.10 6.51
CA ASP A 123 14.24 0.90 7.42
C ASP A 123 13.34 1.44 8.55
N ASN A 124 13.38 0.80 9.70
CA ASN A 124 12.52 1.15 10.85
C ASN A 124 12.80 2.53 11.47
N LYS A 125 13.86 3.21 11.01
CA LYS A 125 14.14 4.61 11.36
C LYS A 125 13.30 5.60 10.55
N ILE A 126 12.66 5.14 9.47
CA ILE A 126 11.67 5.91 8.73
C ILE A 126 10.31 5.59 9.34
N SER A 127 9.67 6.60 9.87
CA SER A 127 8.38 6.47 10.54
C SER A 127 7.49 7.67 10.24
N LEU A 128 6.19 7.49 10.47
CA LEU A 128 5.17 8.52 10.35
C LEU A 128 4.14 8.33 11.45
N ALA A 129 3.61 9.43 11.98
CA ALA A 129 2.49 9.34 12.90
C ALA A 129 1.28 8.71 12.20
N ARG A 130 0.58 7.77 12.88
CA ARG A 130 -0.57 7.03 12.33
C ARG A 130 -1.65 7.96 11.76
N GLU A 131 -1.89 9.08 12.42
CA GLU A 131 -2.86 10.10 11.98
C GLU A 131 -2.54 10.74 10.62
N LYS A 132 -1.24 10.70 10.21
CA LYS A 132 -0.76 11.23 8.93
C LYS A 132 -0.61 10.16 7.84
N LEU A 133 -0.84 8.87 8.20
CA LEU A 133 -0.61 7.75 7.29
C LEU A 133 -1.65 7.66 6.17
N THR A 134 -2.87 8.12 6.45
CA THR A 134 -3.98 7.99 5.52
C THR A 134 -4.74 9.28 5.33
N HIS A 135 -5.28 9.45 4.13
CA HIS A 135 -6.36 10.39 3.83
C HIS A 135 -7.69 9.64 3.70
N THR A 136 -8.78 10.39 3.66
CA THR A 136 -10.13 9.82 3.49
C THR A 136 -10.85 10.53 2.34
N THR A 137 -11.44 9.75 1.44
CA THR A 137 -12.29 10.29 0.37
C THR A 137 -13.61 10.82 0.94
N PRO A 138 -14.37 11.65 0.20
CA PRO A 138 -15.71 12.08 0.61
C PRO A 138 -16.67 10.93 0.95
N ASN A 139 -16.45 9.76 0.33
CA ASN A 139 -17.26 8.55 0.57
C ASN A 139 -16.74 7.67 1.71
N GLY A 140 -15.77 8.15 2.49
CA GLY A 140 -15.26 7.44 3.65
C GLY A 140 -14.19 6.38 3.38
N ILE A 141 -13.70 6.23 2.15
CA ILE A 141 -12.62 5.30 1.81
C ILE A 141 -11.28 5.88 2.25
N ARG A 142 -10.57 5.15 3.11
CA ARG A 142 -9.22 5.53 3.54
C ARG A 142 -8.18 5.04 2.52
N TYR A 143 -7.17 5.86 2.27
CA TYR A 143 -6.07 5.53 1.35
C TYR A 143 -4.75 6.07 1.86
N CYS A 144 -3.67 5.36 1.53
CA CYS A 144 -2.32 5.69 1.95
C CYS A 144 -1.90 7.07 1.43
N THR A 145 -1.27 7.87 2.29
CA THR A 145 -0.71 9.17 1.91
C THR A 145 0.34 9.03 0.81
N PRO A 146 0.42 9.97 -0.16
CA PRO A 146 1.25 9.81 -1.36
C PRO A 146 2.74 9.66 -1.04
N GLU A 147 3.27 10.35 -0.04
CA GLU A 147 4.68 10.26 0.32
C GLU A 147 5.10 8.85 0.78
N VAL A 148 4.23 8.15 1.51
CA VAL A 148 4.48 6.77 1.94
C VAL A 148 4.38 5.82 0.74
N GLN A 149 3.37 6.01 -0.10
CA GLN A 149 3.17 5.17 -1.28
C GLN A 149 4.34 5.32 -2.28
N LEU A 150 4.80 6.54 -2.51
CA LEU A 150 5.96 6.84 -3.36
C LEU A 150 7.26 6.30 -2.75
N LEU A 151 7.41 6.32 -1.42
CA LEU A 151 8.56 5.69 -0.76
C LEU A 151 8.64 4.19 -1.07
N TYR A 152 7.52 3.45 -1.03
CA TYR A 152 7.50 2.03 -1.41
C TYR A 152 7.90 1.82 -2.87
N LYS A 153 7.43 2.67 -3.79
CA LYS A 153 7.69 2.62 -5.23
C LYS A 153 9.15 2.99 -5.55
N SER A 154 9.77 3.84 -4.78
CA SER A 154 11.12 4.36 -5.02
C SER A 154 12.23 3.29 -5.05
N LYS A 155 12.03 2.12 -4.41
CA LYS A 155 13.05 1.07 -4.30
C LYS A 155 13.53 0.53 -5.66
N GLN A 156 12.62 0.33 -6.59
CA GLN A 156 12.85 -0.13 -7.95
C GLN A 156 11.85 0.56 -8.87
N ALA A 157 12.00 1.89 -8.97
CA ALA A 157 11.06 2.71 -9.73
C ALA A 157 10.98 2.24 -11.18
N ARG A 158 9.76 1.93 -11.61
CA ARG A 158 9.42 1.58 -12.99
C ARG A 158 8.92 2.84 -13.69
N PRO A 159 8.87 2.91 -15.02
CA PRO A 159 8.34 4.08 -15.73
C PRO A 159 6.98 4.56 -15.22
N LYS A 160 6.08 3.64 -14.84
CA LYS A 160 4.78 4.01 -14.25
C LYS A 160 4.90 4.66 -12.87
N ASP A 161 5.93 4.32 -12.10
CA ASP A 161 6.16 4.90 -10.77
C ASP A 161 6.75 6.31 -10.88
N ASP A 162 7.52 6.60 -11.94
CA ASP A 162 7.98 7.96 -12.27
C ASP A 162 6.81 8.87 -12.69
N VAL A 163 5.83 8.32 -13.43
CA VAL A 163 4.60 9.03 -13.78
C VAL A 163 3.77 9.32 -12.53
N ASP A 164 3.60 8.33 -11.64
CA ASP A 164 2.91 8.50 -10.36
C ASP A 164 3.57 9.63 -9.53
N LEU A 165 4.92 9.66 -9.44
CA LEU A 165 5.65 10.75 -8.77
C LEU A 165 5.35 12.09 -9.41
N ALA A 166 5.49 12.21 -10.76
CA ALA A 166 5.30 13.46 -11.46
C ALA A 166 3.90 14.06 -11.23
N HIS A 167 2.87 13.23 -11.23
CA HIS A 167 1.50 13.68 -10.94
C HIS A 167 1.33 14.17 -9.49
N CYS A 168 1.97 13.48 -8.53
CA CYS A 168 1.84 13.84 -7.12
C CYS A 168 2.57 15.13 -6.74
N LEU A 169 3.71 15.46 -7.37
CA LEU A 169 4.56 16.60 -7.01
C LEU A 169 3.81 17.92 -6.88
N HIS A 170 2.86 18.18 -7.77
CA HIS A 170 2.10 19.42 -7.79
C HIS A 170 0.94 19.49 -6.78
N ARG A 171 0.66 18.39 -6.10
CA ARG A 171 -0.45 18.27 -5.14
C ARG A 171 0.01 17.98 -3.72
N MET A 172 1.24 17.49 -3.57
CA MET A 172 1.85 17.25 -2.27
C MET A 172 2.21 18.58 -1.59
N THR A 173 2.02 18.61 -0.28
CA THR A 173 2.49 19.72 0.55
C THR A 173 4.02 19.73 0.65
N THR A 174 4.60 20.87 1.02
CA THR A 174 6.05 20.99 1.25
C THR A 174 6.53 19.98 2.31
N ASP A 175 5.74 19.76 3.37
CA ASP A 175 6.09 18.80 4.43
C ASP A 175 6.12 17.35 3.91
N GLN A 176 5.17 16.98 3.05
CA GLN A 176 5.15 15.67 2.41
C GLN A 176 6.36 15.46 1.47
N LEU A 177 6.67 16.48 0.66
CA LEU A 177 7.84 16.47 -0.23
C LEU A 177 9.14 16.33 0.56
N LEU A 178 9.29 17.10 1.64
CA LEU A 178 10.47 17.06 2.50
C LEU A 178 10.60 15.71 3.21
N TRP A 179 9.50 15.18 3.74
CA TRP A 179 9.47 13.85 4.36
C TRP A 179 9.90 12.77 3.37
N LEU A 180 9.32 12.78 2.16
CA LEU A 180 9.66 11.81 1.11
C LEU A 180 11.13 11.92 0.68
N ALA A 181 11.63 13.13 0.45
CA ALA A 181 13.03 13.36 0.07
C ALA A 181 14.00 12.78 1.12
N ASN A 182 13.74 13.06 2.40
CA ASN A 182 14.53 12.52 3.51
C ASN A 182 14.45 10.98 3.60
N ALA A 183 13.27 10.42 3.43
CA ALA A 183 13.07 8.97 3.46
C ALA A 183 13.76 8.27 2.29
N VAL A 184 13.63 8.79 1.07
CA VAL A 184 14.28 8.25 -0.13
C VAL A 184 15.82 8.35 -0.02
N ALA A 185 16.36 9.47 0.48
CA ALA A 185 17.80 9.62 0.69
C ALA A 185 18.41 8.55 1.60
N ARG A 186 17.64 8.06 2.57
CA ARG A 186 18.05 6.98 3.48
C ARG A 186 18.06 5.60 2.80
N THR A 187 17.17 5.37 1.84
CA THR A 187 16.98 4.04 1.22
C THR A 187 17.98 3.73 0.09
N SER A 188 18.83 4.67 -0.28
CA SER A 188 19.90 4.59 -1.32
C SER A 188 19.46 4.14 -2.72
N ALA A 189 18.20 3.84 -2.95
CA ALA A 189 17.72 3.22 -4.18
C ALA A 189 17.24 4.21 -5.26
N ALA A 190 16.77 5.39 -4.88
CA ALA A 190 16.11 6.31 -5.81
C ALA A 190 16.81 7.67 -5.93
N ARG A 191 18.12 7.66 -6.16
CA ARG A 191 18.89 8.89 -6.41
C ARG A 191 18.29 9.82 -7.46
N PRO A 192 17.70 9.33 -8.58
CA PRO A 192 17.05 10.21 -9.55
C PRO A 192 15.89 11.01 -8.95
N TRP A 193 15.11 10.43 -8.04
CA TRP A 193 13.97 11.10 -7.43
C TRP A 193 14.36 12.23 -6.48
N ILE A 194 15.54 12.15 -5.81
CA ILE A 194 15.99 13.18 -4.88
C ILE A 194 16.10 14.53 -5.58
N GLY A 195 16.76 14.59 -6.74
CA GLY A 195 16.91 15.83 -7.50
C GLY A 195 15.56 16.42 -7.95
N VAL A 196 14.61 15.59 -8.32
CA VAL A 196 13.26 16.01 -8.70
C VAL A 196 12.49 16.58 -7.51
N LEU A 197 12.55 15.90 -6.36
CA LEU A 197 11.92 16.36 -5.12
C LEU A 197 12.51 17.67 -4.62
N GLU A 198 13.84 17.82 -4.63
CA GLU A 198 14.51 19.05 -4.25
C GLU A 198 14.16 20.22 -5.19
N ALA A 199 14.07 19.95 -6.49
CA ALA A 199 13.66 20.96 -7.47
C ALA A 199 12.23 21.45 -7.24
N SER A 200 11.32 20.54 -6.87
CA SER A 200 9.90 20.85 -6.62
C SER A 200 9.66 21.67 -5.34
N MET A 201 10.61 21.64 -4.41
CA MET A 201 10.52 22.43 -3.17
C MET A 201 11.08 23.86 -3.33
N LYS A 202 11.75 24.17 -4.43
CA LYS A 202 12.27 25.53 -4.68
C LYS A 202 11.11 26.46 -5.05
N PRO A 203 11.09 27.70 -4.53
CA PRO A 203 10.10 28.68 -5.00
C PRO A 203 10.25 28.86 -6.51
N GLN A 204 9.13 28.74 -7.22
CA GLN A 204 9.10 29.12 -8.62
C GLN A 204 9.24 30.64 -8.67
N HIS A 205 10.40 31.12 -9.06
CA HIS A 205 10.58 32.55 -9.35
C HIS A 205 9.81 32.82 -10.65
N GLU A 206 8.68 33.52 -10.52
CA GLU A 206 8.02 34.21 -11.64
C GLU A 206 8.89 35.32 -12.19
#